data_4854de89a9efa2f776ee496ccd0e1f88
#
_entry.id   4854de89a9efa2f776ee496ccd0e1f88
#
_cell.length_a   1.000
_cell.length_b   1.000
_cell.length_c   1.000
_cell.angle_alpha   90.00
_cell.angle_beta   90.00
_cell.angle_gamma   90.00
#
_symmetry.space_group_name_H-M   'P 1'
#
loop_
_entity.id
_entity.type
_entity.pdbx_description
1 polymer ?
#
loop_
_entity_poly.entity_id
_entity_poly.type
_entity_poly.pdbx_seq_one_letter_code
_entity_poly.pdbx_strand_id
1 'polypeptide(L)'
;MSEEERQVMARHAAHWQPYIDAGQMVVFGPILDSTGSWGLAVVEADDEDQLRSFAEKDPVVTTGTGSIELGSMLNGIVRGQ
;
A
#
# COMPACT_ATOMS: atom_id res chain seq x y z
N MET A 1 -4.32 15.11 -11.57
CA MET A 1 -3.63 13.83 -11.87
C MET A 1 -3.73 13.55 -13.36
N SER A 2 -2.60 13.25 -14.00
CA SER A 2 -2.57 12.93 -15.43
C SER A 2 -3.21 11.57 -15.70
N GLU A 3 -3.52 11.29 -16.96
CA GLU A 3 -4.05 9.99 -17.36
C GLU A 3 -3.07 8.86 -17.06
N GLU A 4 -1.77 9.11 -17.29
CA GLU A 4 -0.74 8.12 -16.96
C GLU A 4 -0.72 7.80 -15.47
N GLU A 5 -0.82 8.83 -14.63
CA GLU A 5 -0.84 8.64 -13.19
C GLU A 5 -2.08 7.87 -12.74
N ARG A 6 -3.25 8.15 -13.35
CA ARG A 6 -4.47 7.41 -13.04
C ARG A 6 -4.33 5.93 -13.38
N GLN A 7 -3.70 5.63 -14.52
CA GLN A 7 -3.47 4.24 -14.92
C GLN A 7 -2.51 3.54 -13.97
N VAL A 8 -1.45 4.24 -13.54
CA VAL A 8 -0.51 3.70 -12.56
C VAL A 8 -1.23 3.43 -11.25
N MET A 9 -2.06 4.37 -10.79
CA MET A 9 -2.78 4.19 -9.53
C MET A 9 -3.79 3.05 -9.60
N ALA A 10 -4.43 2.86 -10.75
CA ALA A 10 -5.33 1.70 -10.93
C ALA A 10 -4.56 0.39 -10.86
N ARG A 11 -3.39 0.32 -11.45
CA ARG A 11 -2.52 -0.87 -11.39
C ARG A 11 -1.95 -1.08 -10.00
N HIS A 12 -1.65 0.01 -9.30
CA HIS A 12 -1.22 -0.01 -7.90
C HIS A 12 -2.30 -0.69 -7.03
N ALA A 13 -3.54 -0.27 -7.15
CA ALA A 13 -4.65 -0.87 -6.41
C ALA A 13 -4.81 -2.35 -6.76
N ALA A 14 -4.74 -2.69 -8.04
CA ALA A 14 -4.85 -4.07 -8.50
C ALA A 14 -3.69 -4.94 -8.00
N HIS A 15 -2.50 -4.38 -7.88
CA HIS A 15 -1.34 -5.09 -7.36
C HIS A 15 -1.57 -5.60 -5.93
N TRP A 16 -2.27 -4.81 -5.10
CA TRP A 16 -2.54 -5.15 -3.71
C TRP A 16 -3.82 -5.96 -3.51
N GLN A 17 -4.60 -6.17 -4.57
CA GLN A 17 -5.88 -6.88 -4.48
C GLN A 17 -5.76 -8.26 -3.82
N PRO A 18 -4.70 -9.08 -4.08
CA PRO A 18 -4.57 -10.37 -3.39
C PRO A 18 -4.55 -10.26 -1.87
N TYR A 19 -3.93 -9.23 -1.33
CA TYR A 19 -3.91 -9.01 0.12
C TYR A 19 -5.27 -8.58 0.63
N ILE A 20 -6.00 -7.79 -0.16
CA ILE A 20 -7.37 -7.37 0.17
C ILE A 20 -8.29 -8.58 0.18
N ASP A 21 -8.23 -9.40 -0.86
CA ASP A 21 -9.07 -10.59 -1.00
C ASP A 21 -8.79 -11.63 0.08
N ALA A 22 -7.55 -11.74 0.50
CA ALA A 22 -7.15 -12.69 1.56
C ALA A 22 -7.49 -12.18 2.96
N GLY A 23 -8.00 -10.95 3.10
CA GLY A 23 -8.30 -10.36 4.40
C GLY A 23 -7.07 -9.92 5.18
N GLN A 24 -5.92 -9.84 4.54
CA GLN A 24 -4.68 -9.40 5.17
C GLN A 24 -4.52 -7.88 5.16
N MET A 25 -5.20 -7.20 4.25
CA MET A 25 -5.17 -5.73 4.17
C MET A 25 -6.22 -5.16 5.14
N VAL A 26 -5.75 -4.56 6.23
CA VAL A 26 -6.63 -3.98 7.24
C VAL A 26 -7.18 -2.63 6.79
N VAL A 27 -6.30 -1.78 6.28
CA VAL A 27 -6.66 -0.44 5.78
C VAL A 27 -5.82 -0.17 4.55
N PHE A 28 -6.44 0.43 3.55
CA PHE A 28 -5.76 0.79 2.31
C PHE A 28 -6.47 2.00 1.72
N GLY A 29 -5.78 3.12 1.63
CA GLY A 29 -6.42 4.30 1.07
C GLY A 29 -5.52 5.52 1.01
N PRO A 30 -5.97 6.56 0.32
CA PRO A 30 -5.23 7.80 0.22
C PRO A 30 -5.40 8.67 1.45
N ILE A 31 -4.35 9.41 1.76
CA ILE A 31 -4.34 10.44 2.80
C ILE A 31 -4.05 11.77 2.11
N LEU A 32 -4.79 12.80 2.49
CA LEU A 32 -4.54 14.15 2.03
C LEU A 32 -4.21 15.01 3.24
N ASP A 33 -3.02 15.60 3.23
CA ASP A 33 -2.59 16.47 4.33
C ASP A 33 -1.91 17.72 3.79
N SER A 34 -1.35 18.54 4.69
CA SER A 34 -0.75 19.82 4.33
C SER A 34 0.49 19.68 3.43
N THR A 35 1.09 18.51 3.36
CA THR A 35 2.26 18.26 2.52
C THR A 35 1.91 17.70 1.15
N GLY A 36 0.63 17.31 0.92
CA GLY A 36 0.17 16.73 -0.34
C GLY A 36 -0.65 15.47 -0.10
N SER A 37 -0.65 14.58 -1.08
CA SER A 37 -1.35 13.32 -0.93
C SER A 37 -0.36 12.14 -0.90
N TRP A 38 -0.69 11.15 -0.09
CA TRP A 38 0.09 9.93 0.03
C TRP A 38 -0.86 8.77 0.32
N GLY A 39 -0.37 7.56 0.25
CA GLY A 39 -1.19 6.38 0.50
C GLY A 39 -0.81 5.72 1.81
N LEU A 40 -1.81 5.16 2.48
CA LEU A 40 -1.61 4.39 3.70
C LEU A 40 -2.10 2.97 3.48
N ALA A 41 -1.31 2.00 3.95
CA ALA A 41 -1.73 0.61 3.99
C ALA A 41 -1.31 0.02 5.33
N VAL A 42 -2.23 -0.72 5.95
CA VAL A 42 -1.92 -1.52 7.12
C VAL A 42 -2.20 -2.98 6.75
N VAL A 43 -1.16 -3.80 6.81
CA VAL A 43 -1.19 -5.17 6.29
C VAL A 43 -0.73 -6.12 7.37
N GLU A 44 -1.45 -7.24 7.51
CA GLU A 44 -0.99 -8.36 8.32
C GLU A 44 -0.14 -9.28 7.44
N ALA A 45 1.10 -9.49 7.83
CA ALA A 45 2.01 -10.34 7.07
C ALA A 45 2.89 -11.15 8.02
N ASP A 46 3.12 -12.39 7.68
CA ASP A 46 3.97 -13.30 8.46
C ASP A 46 5.46 -13.12 8.12
N ASP A 47 5.75 -12.60 6.94
CA ASP A 47 7.11 -12.47 6.44
C ASP A 47 7.30 -11.05 5.88
N GLU A 48 8.09 -10.26 6.62
CA GLU A 48 8.37 -8.88 6.23
C GLU A 48 9.15 -8.79 4.92
N ASP A 49 10.09 -9.71 4.70
CA ASP A 49 10.89 -9.70 3.48
C ASP A 49 10.04 -10.02 2.25
N GLN A 50 9.10 -10.94 2.38
CA GLN A 50 8.16 -11.25 1.31
C GLN A 50 7.27 -10.04 0.99
N LEU A 51 6.78 -9.38 2.02
CA LEU A 51 5.95 -8.19 1.85
C LEU A 51 6.76 -7.06 1.19
N ARG A 52 8.00 -6.87 1.61
CA ARG A 52 8.88 -5.86 1.03
C ARG A 52 9.14 -6.13 -0.45
N SER A 53 9.42 -7.36 -0.80
CA SER A 53 9.60 -7.76 -2.21
C SER A 53 8.34 -7.51 -3.03
N PHE A 54 7.19 -7.80 -2.46
CA PHE A 54 5.91 -7.55 -3.12
C PHE A 54 5.68 -6.06 -3.35
N ALA A 55 5.98 -5.24 -2.34
CA ALA A 55 5.84 -3.78 -2.44
C ALA A 55 6.77 -3.19 -3.50
N GLU A 56 7.98 -3.71 -3.63
CA GLU A 56 8.94 -3.24 -4.62
C GLU A 56 8.48 -3.47 -6.06
N LYS A 57 7.56 -4.39 -6.27
CA LYS A 57 7.00 -4.70 -7.60
C LYS A 57 5.76 -3.89 -7.91
N ASP A 58 5.31 -3.06 -6.98
CA ASP A 58 4.15 -2.20 -7.18
C ASP A 58 4.42 -1.24 -8.35
N PRO A 59 3.46 -1.10 -9.29
CA PRO A 59 3.61 -0.16 -10.42
C PRO A 59 3.96 1.27 -10.01
N VAL A 60 3.51 1.73 -8.84
CA VAL A 60 3.88 3.05 -8.31
C VAL A 60 5.40 3.16 -8.17
N VAL A 61 6.06 2.08 -7.72
CA VAL A 61 7.51 2.05 -7.54
C VAL A 61 8.23 1.80 -8.86
N THR A 62 7.77 0.81 -9.62
CA THR A 62 8.46 0.39 -10.86
C THR A 62 8.42 1.44 -11.95
N THR A 63 7.42 2.31 -11.95
CA THR A 63 7.31 3.41 -12.92
C THR A 63 7.95 4.70 -12.43
N GLY A 64 8.43 4.73 -11.18
CA GLY A 64 9.00 5.94 -10.60
C GLY A 64 7.98 7.00 -10.23
N THR A 65 6.69 6.65 -10.21
CA THR A 65 5.62 7.58 -9.83
C THR A 65 5.67 7.94 -8.36
N GLY A 66 6.11 7.00 -7.52
CA GLY A 66 6.22 7.22 -6.09
C GLY A 66 7.17 6.23 -5.45
N SER A 67 7.20 6.23 -4.14
CA SER A 67 8.01 5.32 -3.35
C SER A 67 7.17 4.73 -2.23
N ILE A 68 7.63 3.62 -1.67
CA ILE A 68 6.96 2.96 -0.56
C ILE A 68 7.94 2.82 0.59
N GLU A 69 7.51 3.24 1.77
CA GLU A 69 8.24 3.00 3.01
C GLU A 69 7.47 1.96 3.81
N LEU A 70 8.19 1.03 4.38
CA LEU A 70 7.63 -0.08 5.13
C LEU A 70 8.15 -0.06 6.54
N GLY A 71 7.27 -0.24 7.50
CA GLY A 71 7.65 -0.31 8.90
C GLY A 71 6.77 -1.31 9.64
N SER A 72 7.31 -1.90 10.68
CA SER A 72 6.55 -2.82 11.53
C SER A 72 5.81 -2.05 12.61
N MET A 73 4.55 -2.41 12.82
CA MET A 73 3.77 -1.85 13.91
C MET A 73 3.87 -2.79 15.10
N LEU A 74 4.30 -2.26 16.24
CA LEU A 74 4.35 -3.01 17.47
C LEU A 74 3.04 -2.80 18.24
N ASN A 75 2.42 -3.89 18.68
CA ASN A 75 1.22 -3.84 19.52
C ASN A 75 0.07 -3.03 18.91
N GLY A 76 -0.22 -3.28 17.64
CA GLY A 76 -1.34 -2.63 16.98
C GLY A 76 -2.66 -3.00 17.66
N ILE A 77 -3.48 -1.99 17.91
CA ILE A 77 -4.78 -2.18 18.52
C ILE A 77 -5.85 -1.77 17.50
N VAL A 78 -6.76 -2.69 17.23
CA VAL A 78 -7.85 -2.46 16.28
C VAL A 78 -9.17 -2.49 17.03
N ARG A 79 -9.98 -1.48 16.78
CA ARG A 79 -11.30 -1.38 17.38
C ARG A 79 -12.17 -2.57 16.97
N GLY A 80 -12.99 -3.07 17.91
CA GLY A 80 -13.92 -4.15 17.60
C GLY A 80 -13.36 -5.56 17.72
N GLN A 81 -12.21 -5.69 18.33
CA GLN A 81 -11.61 -7.01 18.59
C GLN A 81 -11.77 -7.42 20.04
#